data_820c7efec465c3e6c3544da7dfa189a1
#
_entry.id   820c7efec465c3e6c3544da7dfa189a1
#
_cell.length_a   1.000
_cell.length_b   1.000
_cell.length_c   1.000
_cell.angle_alpha   90.00
_cell.angle_beta   90.00
_cell.angle_gamma   90.00
#
_symmetry.space_group_name_H-M   'P 1'
#
loop_
_entity.id
_entity.type
_entity.pdbx_description
1 polymer ?
#
loop_
_entity_poly.entity_id
_entity_poly.type
_entity_poly.pdbx_seq_one_letter_code
_entity_poly.pdbx_strand_id
1 'polypeptide(L)'
;MRKYLLPIIILFVAVVFLVRLFFLQVIFHEENTGIDNIAIETVYDYPERGYIYDRNGELLVSNQPAYDVMVVPSEVKTLDTLELCGLLEISKEEFRERLIKASDYSRKKPSVIVHQLSKDDYAVLQEKLRKFQGFYIQKRMLRSYLTHNAGNVLGYISEVNEWELKKNPYYLAGELIGRSGVEKQYEEFLRGKKGVQFFQKDKHNAAIERYKNGAM
;
A
#
# COMPACT_ATOMS: atom_id res chain seq x y z
N MET A 1 -10.18 30.04 64.36
CA MET A 1 -9.28 29.27 63.45
C MET A 1 -10.04 28.39 62.44
N ARG A 2 -11.10 27.69 62.77
CA ARG A 2 -11.87 26.83 61.84
C ARG A 2 -12.45 27.52 60.60
N LYS A 3 -12.77 28.81 60.65
CA LYS A 3 -13.41 29.56 59.52
C LYS A 3 -12.53 29.76 58.28
N TYR A 4 -11.21 29.72 58.44
CA TYR A 4 -10.25 29.94 57.35
C TYR A 4 -9.68 28.65 56.81
N LEU A 5 -9.91 27.50 57.42
CA LEU A 5 -9.37 26.23 57.04
C LEU A 5 -9.96 25.75 55.68
N LEU A 6 -11.24 25.92 55.50
CA LEU A 6 -11.93 25.53 54.27
C LEU A 6 -11.51 26.36 53.04
N PRO A 7 -11.45 27.73 53.11
CA PRO A 7 -10.97 28.51 51.96
C PRO A 7 -9.49 28.31 51.67
N ILE A 8 -8.64 28.02 52.68
CA ILE A 8 -7.24 27.67 52.45
C ILE A 8 -7.08 26.35 51.69
N ILE A 9 -7.88 25.32 52.01
CA ILE A 9 -7.86 24.03 51.30
C ILE A 9 -8.30 24.23 49.83
N ILE A 10 -9.37 25.02 49.59
CA ILE A 10 -9.86 25.30 48.24
C ILE A 10 -8.78 26.05 47.43
N LEU A 11 -8.13 27.05 48.03
CA LEU A 11 -7.05 27.78 47.36
C LEU A 11 -5.87 26.87 47.03
N PHE A 12 -5.48 25.99 47.93
CA PHE A 12 -4.41 25.04 47.72
C PHE A 12 -4.70 24.10 46.56
N VAL A 13 -5.92 23.54 46.50
CA VAL A 13 -6.36 22.69 45.40
C VAL A 13 -6.35 23.46 44.08
N ALA A 14 -6.85 24.69 44.04
CA ALA A 14 -6.84 25.54 42.87
C ALA A 14 -5.41 25.81 42.36
N VAL A 15 -4.45 26.09 43.24
CA VAL A 15 -3.05 26.27 42.88
C VAL A 15 -2.44 25.00 42.31
N VAL A 16 -2.73 23.83 42.89
CA VAL A 16 -2.25 22.53 42.36
C VAL A 16 -2.80 22.28 40.94
N PHE A 17 -4.08 22.58 40.70
CA PHE A 17 -4.67 22.46 39.34
C PHE A 17 -4.02 23.43 38.34
N LEU A 18 -3.80 24.69 38.74
CA LEU A 18 -3.13 25.68 37.87
C LEU A 18 -1.71 25.26 37.51
N VAL A 19 -0.95 24.78 38.46
CA VAL A 19 0.41 24.27 38.24
C VAL A 19 0.35 23.06 37.29
N ARG A 20 -0.55 22.12 37.49
CA ARG A 20 -0.73 20.96 36.62
C ARG A 20 -1.12 21.35 35.20
N LEU A 21 -2.06 22.29 35.04
CA LEU A 21 -2.44 22.82 33.74
C LEU A 21 -1.27 23.52 33.04
N PHE A 22 -0.47 24.31 33.78
CA PHE A 22 0.73 24.94 33.24
C PHE A 22 1.73 23.90 32.72
N PHE A 23 1.99 22.85 33.48
CA PHE A 23 2.86 21.75 33.04
C PHE A 23 2.31 21.06 31.77
N LEU A 24 1.03 20.75 31.75
CA LEU A 24 0.38 20.10 30.59
C LEU A 24 0.38 21.00 29.34
N GLN A 25 0.17 22.31 29.50
CA GLN A 25 0.06 23.21 28.35
C GLN A 25 1.39 23.75 27.85
N VAL A 26 2.39 23.94 28.74
CA VAL A 26 3.66 24.54 28.34
C VAL A 26 4.77 23.50 28.14
N ILE A 27 4.86 22.51 29.00
CA ILE A 27 5.98 21.55 28.95
C ILE A 27 5.64 20.34 28.06
N PHE A 28 4.39 19.85 28.11
CA PHE A 28 3.96 18.72 27.29
C PHE A 28 3.29 19.12 25.96
N HIS A 29 3.32 20.41 25.60
CA HIS A 29 2.69 20.89 24.36
C HIS A 29 3.43 20.47 23.09
N GLU A 30 4.70 20.14 23.18
CA GLU A 30 5.49 19.76 21.99
C GLU A 30 5.15 18.39 21.41
N GLU A 31 4.57 17.47 22.19
CA GLU A 31 4.21 16.13 21.67
C GLU A 31 2.75 16.00 21.19
N ASN A 32 1.89 16.93 21.60
CA ASN A 32 0.46 16.92 21.25
C ASN A 32 0.08 18.03 20.25
N THR A 33 0.98 18.38 19.36
CA THR A 33 0.55 19.15 18.18
C THR A 33 -0.39 18.26 17.40
N GLY A 34 -1.69 18.57 17.41
CA GLY A 34 -2.85 17.95 16.70
C GLY A 34 -2.66 16.95 15.57
N ILE A 35 -1.50 16.35 15.47
CA ILE A 35 -1.06 15.38 14.49
C ILE A 35 -1.69 14.00 14.74
N ASP A 36 -2.03 13.70 16.01
CA ASP A 36 -2.59 12.38 16.38
C ASP A 36 -4.01 12.14 15.81
N ASN A 37 -4.71 13.21 15.36
CA ASN A 37 -6.01 13.11 14.70
C ASN A 37 -5.93 13.18 13.17
N ILE A 38 -4.74 13.37 12.62
CA ILE A 38 -4.50 13.35 11.18
C ILE A 38 -4.08 11.94 10.83
N ALA A 39 -4.93 11.18 10.17
CA ALA A 39 -4.59 9.87 9.68
C ALA A 39 -3.47 10.02 8.63
N ILE A 40 -2.25 9.64 9.02
CA ILE A 40 -1.11 9.57 8.09
C ILE A 40 -1.14 8.21 7.40
N GLU A 41 -1.28 8.22 6.10
CA GLU A 41 -1.11 7.02 5.29
C GLU A 41 0.34 6.91 4.83
N THR A 42 0.93 5.76 5.10
CA THR A 42 2.24 5.40 4.57
C THR A 42 2.05 4.69 3.24
N VAL A 43 2.49 5.32 2.17
CA VAL A 43 2.49 4.74 0.83
C VAL A 43 3.91 4.32 0.51
N TYR A 44 4.09 3.06 0.15
CA TYR A 44 5.37 2.52 -0.25
C TYR A 44 5.55 2.64 -1.76
N ASP A 45 6.69 3.19 -2.16
CA ASP A 45 7.13 3.21 -3.55
C ASP A 45 8.11 2.05 -3.75
N TYR A 46 7.70 1.08 -4.55
CA TYR A 46 8.47 -0.14 -4.76
C TYR A 46 9.45 0.05 -5.91
N PRO A 47 10.77 -0.11 -5.66
CA PRO A 47 11.76 -0.07 -6.73
C PRO A 47 11.56 -1.26 -7.66
N GLU A 48 11.98 -1.10 -8.90
CA GLU A 48 12.08 -2.23 -9.82
C GLU A 48 13.16 -3.20 -9.33
N ARG A 49 12.86 -4.50 -9.45
CA ARG A 49 13.82 -5.55 -9.07
C ARG A 49 15.02 -5.53 -10.00
N GLY A 50 16.24 -5.70 -9.47
CA GLY A 50 17.47 -5.67 -10.25
C GLY A 50 17.48 -6.70 -11.40
N TYR A 51 18.12 -6.38 -12.52
CA TYR A 51 18.32 -7.29 -13.63
C TYR A 51 19.44 -8.29 -13.32
N ILE A 52 19.40 -9.47 -13.96
CA ILE A 52 20.44 -10.48 -13.85
C ILE A 52 21.08 -10.68 -15.21
N TYR A 53 22.37 -10.53 -15.29
CA TYR A 53 23.19 -10.68 -16.49
C TYR A 53 24.15 -11.85 -16.35
N ASP A 54 24.56 -12.40 -17.48
CA ASP A 54 25.67 -13.35 -17.52
C ASP A 54 27.04 -12.64 -17.47
N ARG A 55 28.14 -13.42 -17.50
CA ARG A 55 29.52 -12.90 -17.53
C ARG A 55 29.84 -12.05 -18.77
N ASN A 56 29.11 -12.25 -19.86
CA ASN A 56 29.31 -11.55 -21.14
C ASN A 56 28.41 -10.26 -21.22
N GLY A 57 27.58 -10.03 -20.22
CA GLY A 57 26.63 -8.91 -20.20
C GLY A 57 25.30 -9.23 -20.91
N GLU A 58 25.03 -10.47 -21.24
CA GLU A 58 23.73 -10.89 -21.77
C GLU A 58 22.67 -10.92 -20.68
N LEU A 59 21.51 -10.36 -20.99
CA LEU A 59 20.38 -10.26 -20.05
C LEU A 59 19.71 -11.63 -19.90
N LEU A 60 19.76 -12.19 -18.70
CA LEU A 60 19.13 -13.46 -18.36
C LEU A 60 17.75 -13.29 -17.74
N VAL A 61 17.60 -12.29 -16.86
CA VAL A 61 16.34 -12.03 -16.15
C VAL A 61 16.06 -10.54 -16.15
N SER A 62 14.87 -10.19 -16.63
CA SER A 62 14.39 -8.80 -16.73
C SER A 62 13.07 -8.60 -15.99
N ASN A 63 12.61 -7.36 -15.98
CA ASN A 63 11.27 -7.00 -15.51
C ASN A 63 10.39 -6.63 -16.71
N GLN A 64 9.19 -7.15 -16.70
CA GLN A 64 8.17 -6.84 -17.71
C GLN A 64 6.99 -6.17 -17.03
N PRO A 65 6.55 -4.99 -17.49
CA PRO A 65 5.37 -4.35 -16.94
C PRO A 65 4.11 -5.17 -17.29
N ALA A 66 3.30 -5.40 -16.28
CA ALA A 66 1.95 -5.91 -16.42
C ALA A 66 0.99 -4.95 -15.73
N TYR A 67 -0.25 -5.02 -16.08
CA TYR A 67 -1.28 -4.13 -15.59
C TYR A 67 -2.42 -4.93 -15.00
N ASP A 68 -2.78 -4.67 -13.75
CA ASP A 68 -3.89 -5.32 -13.09
C ASP A 68 -5.07 -4.33 -12.98
N VAL A 69 -6.28 -4.79 -13.27
CA VAL A 69 -7.50 -4.02 -13.01
C VAL A 69 -7.91 -4.22 -11.57
N MET A 70 -7.93 -3.13 -10.84
CA MET A 70 -8.29 -3.08 -9.43
C MET A 70 -9.69 -2.53 -9.25
N VAL A 71 -10.37 -2.97 -8.19
CA VAL A 71 -11.65 -2.42 -7.75
C VAL A 71 -11.61 -2.06 -6.27
N VAL A 72 -12.20 -0.92 -5.92
CA VAL A 72 -12.53 -0.57 -4.54
C VAL A 72 -14.05 -0.71 -4.38
N PRO A 73 -14.56 -1.79 -3.76
CA PRO A 73 -15.99 -2.09 -3.76
C PRO A 73 -16.89 -0.99 -3.18
N SER A 74 -16.38 -0.21 -2.20
CA SER A 74 -17.13 0.91 -1.61
C SER A 74 -17.31 2.11 -2.53
N GLU A 75 -16.51 2.24 -3.57
CA GLU A 75 -16.55 3.35 -4.53
C GLU A 75 -17.36 3.02 -5.78
N VAL A 76 -17.71 1.74 -5.96
CA VAL A 76 -18.53 1.30 -7.09
C VAL A 76 -19.94 1.84 -6.93
N LYS A 77 -20.33 2.75 -7.82
CA LYS A 77 -21.68 3.30 -7.90
C LYS A 77 -22.47 2.59 -9.00
N THR A 78 -23.37 3.29 -9.68
CA THR A 78 -24.14 2.77 -10.80
C THR A 78 -23.19 2.26 -11.90
N LEU A 79 -23.26 0.94 -12.17
CA LEU A 79 -22.33 0.25 -13.06
C LEU A 79 -23.11 -0.32 -14.27
N ASP A 80 -22.70 0.06 -15.47
CA ASP A 80 -23.06 -0.72 -16.67
C ASP A 80 -22.17 -1.96 -16.74
N THR A 81 -22.69 -3.05 -16.14
CA THR A 81 -21.96 -4.31 -16.06
C THR A 81 -21.69 -4.92 -17.42
N LEU A 82 -22.58 -4.71 -18.42
CA LEU A 82 -22.41 -5.28 -19.75
C LEU A 82 -21.27 -4.61 -20.50
N GLU A 83 -21.22 -3.26 -20.47
CA GLU A 83 -20.13 -2.51 -21.09
C GLU A 83 -18.79 -2.87 -20.45
N LEU A 84 -18.74 -2.93 -19.11
CA LEU A 84 -17.50 -3.25 -18.39
C LEU A 84 -17.03 -4.68 -18.64
N CYS A 85 -17.92 -5.67 -18.61
CA CYS A 85 -17.57 -7.06 -18.91
C CYS A 85 -17.06 -7.24 -20.35
N GLY A 86 -17.67 -6.53 -21.30
CA GLY A 86 -17.19 -6.52 -22.68
C GLY A 86 -15.80 -5.89 -22.84
N LEU A 87 -15.48 -4.86 -22.03
CA LEU A 87 -14.18 -4.22 -22.02
C LEU A 87 -13.08 -5.09 -21.37
N LEU A 88 -13.45 -5.87 -20.35
CA LEU A 88 -12.53 -6.73 -19.61
C LEU A 88 -12.42 -8.14 -20.20
N GLU A 89 -13.19 -8.45 -21.24
CA GLU A 89 -13.27 -9.76 -21.89
C GLU A 89 -13.59 -10.91 -20.89
N ILE A 90 -14.40 -10.61 -19.88
CA ILE A 90 -14.83 -11.59 -18.88
C ILE A 90 -16.36 -11.80 -18.92
N SER A 91 -16.81 -12.97 -18.50
CA SER A 91 -18.24 -13.22 -18.37
C SER A 91 -18.86 -12.43 -17.22
N LYS A 92 -20.16 -12.18 -17.31
CA LYS A 92 -20.90 -11.46 -16.25
C LYS A 92 -20.92 -12.24 -14.94
N GLU A 93 -20.99 -13.54 -15.03
CA GLU A 93 -20.96 -14.47 -13.90
C GLU A 93 -19.59 -14.39 -13.18
N GLU A 94 -18.51 -14.46 -13.94
CA GLU A 94 -17.15 -14.38 -13.42
C GLU A 94 -16.85 -13.01 -12.81
N PHE A 95 -17.28 -11.94 -13.45
CA PHE A 95 -17.18 -10.59 -12.88
C PHE A 95 -17.88 -10.49 -11.53
N ARG A 96 -19.10 -11.02 -11.44
CA ARG A 96 -19.89 -11.00 -10.20
C ARG A 96 -19.21 -11.78 -9.08
N GLU A 97 -18.69 -12.97 -9.36
CA GLU A 97 -17.96 -13.78 -8.39
C GLU A 97 -16.70 -13.06 -7.86
N ARG A 98 -15.93 -12.45 -8.77
CA ARG A 98 -14.72 -11.69 -8.40
C ARG A 98 -15.06 -10.46 -7.59
N LEU A 99 -16.14 -9.76 -7.90
CA LEU A 99 -16.62 -8.60 -7.14
C LEU A 99 -17.11 -8.99 -5.75
N ILE A 100 -17.80 -10.12 -5.60
CA ILE A 100 -18.20 -10.65 -4.29
C ILE A 100 -16.96 -10.99 -3.46
N LYS A 101 -16.00 -11.74 -4.00
CA LYS A 101 -14.74 -12.06 -3.32
C LYS A 101 -13.97 -10.80 -2.88
N ALA A 102 -13.92 -9.78 -3.72
CA ALA A 102 -13.32 -8.50 -3.39
C ALA A 102 -14.03 -7.80 -2.22
N SER A 103 -15.37 -7.82 -2.22
CA SER A 103 -16.20 -7.22 -1.18
C SER A 103 -16.09 -7.97 0.16
N ASP A 104 -15.99 -9.30 0.13
CA ASP A 104 -15.81 -10.16 1.30
C ASP A 104 -14.41 -9.96 1.93
N TYR A 105 -13.39 -9.80 1.10
CA TYR A 105 -12.05 -9.48 1.59
C TYR A 105 -12.01 -8.10 2.26
N SER A 106 -12.46 -7.06 1.58
CA SER A 106 -12.58 -5.71 2.14
C SER A 106 -13.38 -4.78 1.23
N ARG A 107 -14.32 -4.04 1.82
CA ARG A 107 -15.07 -3.02 1.07
C ARG A 107 -14.24 -1.77 0.73
N LYS A 108 -13.21 -1.45 1.52
CA LYS A 108 -12.43 -0.20 1.39
C LYS A 108 -11.06 -0.40 0.78
N LYS A 109 -10.54 -1.64 0.79
CA LYS A 109 -9.23 -1.93 0.20
C LYS A 109 -9.38 -2.33 -1.26
N PRO A 110 -8.42 -1.94 -2.11
CA PRO A 110 -8.40 -2.38 -3.50
C PRO A 110 -8.20 -3.89 -3.62
N SER A 111 -8.91 -4.49 -4.55
CA SER A 111 -8.81 -5.92 -4.89
C SER A 111 -8.68 -6.08 -6.40
N VAL A 112 -7.97 -7.12 -6.84
CA VAL A 112 -7.75 -7.37 -8.27
C VAL A 112 -8.96 -8.06 -8.88
N ILE A 113 -9.44 -7.51 -10.00
CA ILE A 113 -10.52 -8.11 -10.82
C ILE A 113 -9.93 -8.87 -12.01
N VAL A 114 -8.99 -8.26 -12.73
CA VAL A 114 -8.31 -8.90 -13.87
C VAL A 114 -6.81 -8.74 -13.68
N HIS A 115 -6.09 -9.85 -13.81
CA HIS A 115 -4.65 -9.90 -13.72
C HIS A 115 -3.98 -9.79 -15.06
N GLN A 116 -2.81 -9.21 -15.11
CA GLN A 116 -1.84 -9.30 -16.19
C GLN A 116 -2.35 -8.88 -17.57
N LEU A 117 -3.02 -7.73 -17.63
CA LEU A 117 -3.35 -7.15 -18.94
C LEU A 117 -2.08 -6.88 -19.75
N SER A 118 -2.18 -7.10 -21.06
CA SER A 118 -1.12 -6.72 -21.98
C SER A 118 -0.98 -5.21 -22.07
N LYS A 119 0.15 -4.74 -22.62
CA LYS A 119 0.39 -3.31 -22.83
C LYS A 119 -0.62 -2.70 -23.81
N ASP A 120 -1.03 -3.48 -24.80
CA ASP A 120 -1.96 -3.03 -25.84
C ASP A 120 -3.38 -2.89 -25.27
N ASP A 121 -3.83 -3.86 -24.48
CA ASP A 121 -5.13 -3.82 -23.79
C ASP A 121 -5.18 -2.68 -22.77
N TYR A 122 -4.07 -2.44 -22.06
CA TYR A 122 -3.96 -1.33 -21.12
C TYR A 122 -4.25 0.02 -21.77
N ALA A 123 -3.69 0.30 -22.95
CA ALA A 123 -3.86 1.59 -23.61
C ALA A 123 -5.33 1.88 -23.94
N VAL A 124 -6.06 0.86 -24.37
CA VAL A 124 -7.50 0.96 -24.68
C VAL A 124 -8.35 1.07 -23.40
N LEU A 125 -8.02 0.26 -22.40
CA LEU A 125 -8.78 0.19 -21.16
C LEU A 125 -8.63 1.43 -20.29
N GLN A 126 -7.45 2.05 -20.25
CA GLN A 126 -7.16 3.19 -19.37
C GLN A 126 -8.09 4.38 -19.63
N GLU A 127 -8.42 4.65 -20.90
CA GLU A 127 -9.34 5.73 -21.26
C GLU A 127 -10.78 5.38 -20.89
N LYS A 128 -11.21 4.17 -21.19
CA LYS A 128 -12.58 3.72 -21.01
C LYS A 128 -12.93 3.48 -19.53
N LEU A 129 -11.97 3.00 -18.72
CA LEU A 129 -12.20 2.75 -17.29
C LEU A 129 -12.48 4.01 -16.48
N ARG A 130 -12.10 5.19 -16.97
CA ARG A 130 -12.44 6.47 -16.30
C ARG A 130 -13.92 6.70 -16.09
N LYS A 131 -14.79 6.05 -16.90
CA LYS A 131 -16.25 6.11 -16.76
C LYS A 131 -16.75 5.30 -15.56
N PHE A 132 -15.99 4.30 -15.12
CA PHE A 132 -16.40 3.35 -14.09
C PHE A 132 -15.75 3.71 -12.75
N GLN A 133 -16.51 4.38 -11.89
CA GLN A 133 -16.03 4.78 -10.56
C GLN A 133 -15.72 3.54 -9.71
N GLY A 134 -14.59 3.61 -9.00
CA GLY A 134 -14.12 2.51 -8.15
C GLY A 134 -13.25 1.49 -8.89
N PHE A 135 -13.03 1.66 -10.21
CA PHE A 135 -12.11 0.84 -10.99
C PHE A 135 -10.90 1.67 -11.44
N TYR A 136 -9.73 1.09 -11.34
CA TYR A 136 -8.49 1.70 -11.82
C TYR A 136 -7.47 0.63 -12.22
N ILE A 137 -6.45 1.03 -12.96
CA ILE A 137 -5.39 0.13 -13.38
C ILE A 137 -4.15 0.39 -12.53
N GLN A 138 -3.60 -0.68 -11.99
CA GLN A 138 -2.34 -0.66 -11.25
C GLN A 138 -1.25 -1.31 -12.08
N LYS A 139 -0.15 -0.56 -12.30
CA LYS A 139 1.05 -1.12 -12.92
C LYS A 139 1.75 -2.04 -11.93
N ARG A 140 2.12 -3.23 -12.40
CA ARG A 140 2.86 -4.23 -11.65
C ARG A 140 4.06 -4.69 -12.47
N MET A 141 5.16 -5.01 -11.82
CA MET A 141 6.34 -5.57 -12.49
C MET A 141 6.35 -7.08 -12.32
N LEU A 142 6.32 -7.80 -13.44
CA LEU A 142 6.51 -9.24 -13.48
C LEU A 142 7.96 -9.57 -13.80
N ARG A 143 8.44 -10.68 -13.25
CA ARG A 143 9.75 -11.19 -13.52
C ARG A 143 9.74 -12.01 -14.81
N SER A 144 10.57 -11.65 -15.76
CA SER A 144 10.70 -12.33 -17.06
C SER A 144 12.04 -13.03 -17.16
N TYR A 145 12.01 -14.34 -17.36
CA TYR A 145 13.19 -15.18 -17.56
C TYR A 145 13.37 -15.42 -19.04
N LEU A 146 14.38 -14.79 -19.63
CA LEU A 146 14.61 -14.81 -21.09
C LEU A 146 15.22 -16.12 -21.55
N THR A 147 15.89 -16.83 -20.66
CA THR A 147 16.54 -18.12 -20.94
C THR A 147 15.72 -19.26 -20.37
N HIS A 148 15.46 -20.28 -21.17
CA HIS A 148 14.81 -21.52 -20.72
C HIS A 148 15.77 -22.47 -19.99
N ASN A 149 17.06 -22.16 -20.03
CA ASN A 149 18.12 -22.93 -19.38
C ASN A 149 18.45 -22.35 -18.00
N ALA A 150 19.08 -23.16 -17.16
CA ALA A 150 19.57 -22.74 -15.82
C ALA A 150 18.49 -22.27 -14.81
N GLY A 151 17.24 -22.69 -14.96
CA GLY A 151 16.17 -22.32 -14.03
C GLY A 151 16.47 -22.68 -12.57
N ASN A 152 17.16 -23.78 -12.31
CA ASN A 152 17.60 -24.16 -10.96
C ASN A 152 18.67 -23.23 -10.38
N VAL A 153 19.50 -22.62 -11.24
CA VAL A 153 20.54 -21.66 -10.84
C VAL A 153 19.93 -20.29 -10.62
N LEU A 154 19.15 -19.80 -11.57
CA LEU A 154 18.48 -18.49 -11.49
C LEU A 154 17.45 -18.47 -10.36
N GLY A 155 16.70 -19.56 -10.21
CA GLY A 155 15.63 -19.65 -9.25
C GLY A 155 14.35 -18.99 -9.73
N TYR A 156 13.45 -18.70 -8.79
CA TYR A 156 12.17 -18.03 -9.05
C TYR A 156 11.74 -17.17 -7.89
N ILE A 157 10.79 -16.30 -8.13
CA ILE A 157 10.15 -15.45 -7.14
C ILE A 157 8.71 -15.90 -6.89
N SER A 158 8.20 -15.66 -5.70
CA SER A 158 6.77 -15.84 -5.39
C SER A 158 6.33 -14.85 -4.32
N GLU A 159 5.03 -14.78 -4.07
CA GLU A 159 4.50 -13.95 -2.99
C GLU A 159 4.98 -14.42 -1.62
N VAL A 160 5.17 -13.44 -0.73
CA VAL A 160 5.58 -13.64 0.66
C VAL A 160 4.44 -14.33 1.41
N ASN A 161 4.75 -15.37 2.16
CA ASN A 161 3.78 -16.08 2.98
C ASN A 161 3.68 -15.47 4.39
N GLU A 162 2.65 -15.86 5.17
CA GLU A 162 2.40 -15.33 6.52
C GLU A 162 3.56 -15.59 7.51
N TRP A 163 4.29 -16.68 7.35
CA TRP A 163 5.43 -17.00 8.20
C TRP A 163 6.60 -16.03 7.95
N GLU A 164 6.84 -15.69 6.70
CA GLU A 164 7.89 -14.74 6.31
C GLU A 164 7.55 -13.32 6.74
N LEU A 165 6.29 -12.93 6.64
CA LEU A 165 5.81 -11.63 7.16
C LEU A 165 6.09 -11.48 8.65
N LYS A 166 5.91 -12.55 9.43
CA LYS A 166 6.22 -12.54 10.88
C LYS A 166 7.72 -12.50 11.17
N LYS A 167 8.52 -13.15 10.29
CA LYS A 167 9.97 -13.26 10.48
C LYS A 167 10.72 -12.01 10.05
N ASN A 168 10.25 -11.35 9.01
CA ASN A 168 10.95 -10.19 8.42
C ASN A 168 9.97 -9.03 8.22
N PRO A 169 10.02 -8.00 9.08
CA PRO A 169 9.10 -6.85 9.04
C PRO A 169 9.31 -5.96 7.80
N TYR A 170 10.33 -6.21 7.00
CA TYR A 170 10.55 -5.48 5.75
C TYR A 170 9.45 -5.75 4.73
N TYR A 171 8.91 -6.98 4.70
CA TYR A 171 7.92 -7.37 3.70
C TYR A 171 6.49 -7.04 4.13
N LEU A 172 5.68 -6.68 3.15
CA LEU A 172 4.24 -6.53 3.27
C LEU A 172 3.52 -7.64 2.49
N ALA A 173 2.27 -7.88 2.84
CA ALA A 173 1.44 -8.87 2.15
C ALA A 173 1.30 -8.52 0.66
N GLY A 174 1.47 -9.50 -0.21
CA GLY A 174 1.43 -9.35 -1.67
C GLY A 174 2.77 -8.99 -2.31
N GLU A 175 3.84 -8.80 -1.54
CA GLU A 175 5.18 -8.59 -2.09
C GLU A 175 5.82 -9.88 -2.57
N LEU A 176 6.82 -9.72 -3.46
CA LEU A 176 7.55 -10.83 -4.05
C LEU A 176 8.89 -11.04 -3.36
N ILE A 177 9.26 -12.30 -3.14
CA ILE A 177 10.53 -12.71 -2.56
C ILE A 177 11.16 -13.83 -3.41
N GLY A 178 12.49 -13.84 -3.51
CA GLY A 178 13.25 -14.93 -4.14
C GLY A 178 13.18 -16.23 -3.34
N ARG A 179 12.75 -17.32 -3.98
CA ARG A 179 12.57 -18.63 -3.35
C ARG A 179 13.76 -19.54 -3.44
N SER A 180 14.48 -19.47 -4.52
CA SER A 180 15.61 -20.35 -4.80
C SER A 180 16.67 -19.66 -5.65
N GLY A 181 17.82 -20.30 -5.82
CA GLY A 181 18.90 -19.90 -6.71
C GLY A 181 19.45 -18.49 -6.43
N VAL A 182 19.86 -17.84 -7.49
CA VAL A 182 20.39 -16.47 -7.47
C VAL A 182 19.35 -15.47 -6.92
N GLU A 183 18.08 -15.63 -7.30
CA GLU A 183 16.98 -14.77 -6.82
C GLU A 183 16.91 -14.75 -5.30
N LYS A 184 17.10 -15.89 -4.62
CA LYS A 184 17.10 -15.98 -3.16
C LYS A 184 18.39 -15.49 -2.55
N GLN A 185 19.53 -15.91 -3.12
CA GLN A 185 20.84 -15.60 -2.53
C GLN A 185 21.16 -14.12 -2.57
N TYR A 186 20.72 -13.44 -3.64
CA TYR A 186 20.93 -12.00 -3.82
C TYR A 186 19.68 -11.17 -3.60
N GLU A 187 18.69 -11.71 -2.86
CA GLU A 187 17.40 -11.05 -2.58
C GLU A 187 17.57 -9.60 -2.11
N GLU A 188 18.46 -9.37 -1.17
CA GLU A 188 18.68 -8.05 -0.58
C GLU A 188 19.17 -7.01 -1.59
N PHE A 189 19.98 -7.42 -2.55
CA PHE A 189 20.46 -6.56 -3.63
C PHE A 189 19.40 -6.39 -4.72
N LEU A 190 18.74 -7.49 -5.10
CA LEU A 190 17.77 -7.50 -6.19
C LEU A 190 16.47 -6.76 -5.87
N ARG A 191 15.99 -6.83 -4.63
CA ARG A 191 14.73 -6.18 -4.22
C ARG A 191 14.84 -4.65 -4.14
N GLY A 192 16.06 -4.10 -4.00
CA GLY A 192 16.29 -2.68 -3.76
C GLY A 192 15.79 -2.19 -2.40
N LYS A 193 15.67 -0.87 -2.26
CA LYS A 193 15.16 -0.22 -1.04
C LYS A 193 13.82 0.47 -1.35
N LYS A 194 12.83 0.21 -0.53
CA LYS A 194 11.51 0.84 -0.66
C LYS A 194 11.60 2.34 -0.39
N GLY A 195 10.99 3.11 -1.27
CA GLY A 195 10.67 4.50 -0.97
C GLY A 195 9.46 4.55 -0.02
N VAL A 196 9.44 5.52 0.87
CA VAL A 196 8.33 5.74 1.80
C VAL A 196 7.82 7.15 1.60
N GLN A 197 6.53 7.28 1.34
CA GLN A 197 5.86 8.57 1.21
C GLN A 197 4.74 8.64 2.26
N PHE A 198 4.67 9.74 2.98
CA PHE A 198 3.64 9.98 3.97
C PHE A 198 2.61 10.94 3.40
N PHE A 199 1.34 10.52 3.38
CA PHE A 199 0.22 11.34 2.95
C PHE A 199 -0.68 11.64 4.13
N GLN A 200 -1.07 12.89 4.25
CA GLN A 200 -2.10 13.31 5.20
C GLN A 200 -3.47 12.99 4.63
N LYS A 201 -4.31 12.30 5.40
CA LYS A 201 -5.69 11.97 5.03
C LYS A 201 -6.69 12.83 5.79
N ASP A 202 -7.78 13.15 5.11
CA ASP A 202 -8.91 13.81 5.72
C ASP A 202 -9.81 12.77 6.45
N LYS A 203 -10.83 13.28 7.19
CA LYS A 203 -11.87 12.49 7.85
C LYS A 203 -12.66 11.55 6.92
N HIS A 204 -12.60 11.77 5.62
CA HIS A 204 -13.22 10.94 4.58
C HIS A 204 -12.24 9.94 3.95
N ASN A 205 -11.02 9.84 4.49
CA ASN A 205 -9.95 8.97 4.00
C ASN A 205 -9.36 9.39 2.63
N ALA A 206 -9.61 10.64 2.21
CA ALA A 206 -9.01 11.21 1.00
C ALA A 206 -7.62 11.77 1.31
N ALA A 207 -6.63 11.48 0.45
CA ALA A 207 -5.30 12.05 0.58
C ALA A 207 -5.37 13.56 0.24
N ILE A 208 -4.91 14.41 1.17
CA ILE A 208 -4.90 15.85 1.01
C ILE A 208 -3.57 16.31 0.42
N GLU A 209 -2.47 16.05 1.13
CA GLU A 209 -1.12 16.50 0.76
C GLU A 209 -0.05 15.52 1.23
N ARG A 210 1.15 15.65 0.66
CA ARG A 210 2.33 14.93 1.17
C ARG A 210 2.77 15.53 2.50
N TYR A 211 2.84 14.72 3.52
CA TYR A 211 3.34 15.15 4.82
C TYR A 211 4.85 15.40 4.77
N LYS A 212 5.29 16.57 5.25
CA LYS A 212 6.70 17.00 5.32
C LYS A 212 7.50 16.85 4.01
N ASN A 213 6.89 17.06 2.83
CA ASN A 213 7.55 16.94 1.53
C ASN A 213 8.39 15.66 1.33
N GLY A 214 8.06 14.57 2.04
CA GLY A 214 8.76 13.31 1.96
C GLY A 214 10.14 13.28 2.62
N ALA A 215 10.51 14.30 3.40
CA ALA A 215 11.76 14.27 4.18
C ALA A 215 11.56 13.41 5.44
N MET A 216 12.42 12.37 5.60
CA MET A 216 12.72 11.78 6.89
C MET A 216 13.71 12.66 7.61
#